data_7619353da3fa7480d351ba23d4a4b29f
#
_entry.id   7619353da3fa7480d351ba23d4a4b29f
#
_cell.length_a   1.000
_cell.length_b   1.000
_cell.length_c   1.000
_cell.angle_alpha   90.00
_cell.angle_beta   90.00
_cell.angle_gamma   90.00
#
_symmetry.space_group_name_H-M   'P 1'
#
loop_
_entity.id
_entity.type
_entity.pdbx_description
1 polymer ?
#
loop_
_entity_poly.entity_id
_entity_poly.type
_entity_poly.pdbx_seq_one_letter_code
_entity_poly.pdbx_strand_id
1 'polypeptide(L)'
;MLIARDTVGLATNSYTWRCSQDNYATDHTYPRTTDPIHNIEIGIVTTTTDTFTMNVGITSRVKYNVTNATYDANSGLATFTTDTAHGQTTTTAVGLVTNAFVFSCAMDQYASEHPYPRTTDPAHNTSLYPTAVTSNNITINVGVSTRVEYNINHADYNESI
;
A
#
# COMPACT_ATOMS: atom_id res chain seq x y z
N MET A 1 27.78 16.21 27.30
CA MET A 1 26.39 16.70 27.41
C MET A 1 25.95 17.05 26.00
N LEU A 2 24.91 16.40 25.48
CA LEU A 2 24.37 16.73 24.16
C LEU A 2 23.64 18.07 24.23
N ILE A 3 23.75 18.87 23.17
CA ILE A 3 23.04 20.14 23.03
C ILE A 3 22.18 20.14 21.75
N ALA A 4 21.19 21.01 21.69
CA ALA A 4 20.46 21.26 20.46
C ALA A 4 21.45 21.79 19.41
N ARG A 5 21.59 21.09 18.29
CA ARG A 5 22.51 21.21 17.14
C ARG A 5 23.57 20.11 17.02
N ASP A 6 23.75 19.31 18.06
CA ASP A 6 24.55 18.09 17.91
C ASP A 6 23.83 17.14 16.94
N THR A 7 24.58 16.25 16.32
CA THR A 7 24.02 15.19 15.48
C THR A 7 24.21 13.84 16.16
N VAL A 8 23.26 12.95 15.94
CA VAL A 8 23.32 11.57 16.41
C VAL A 8 22.95 10.62 15.29
N GLY A 9 23.67 9.51 15.20
CA GLY A 9 23.31 8.40 14.34
C GLY A 9 22.61 7.32 15.15
N LEU A 10 21.58 6.72 14.60
CA LEU A 10 20.91 5.57 15.21
C LEU A 10 21.58 4.27 14.74
N ALA A 11 22.01 3.44 15.68
CA ALA A 11 22.54 2.12 15.35
C ALA A 11 21.42 1.24 14.76
N THR A 12 21.77 0.43 13.78
CA THR A 12 20.82 -0.48 13.11
C THR A 12 20.12 -1.36 14.13
N ASN A 13 18.79 -1.46 14.04
CA ASN A 13 17.93 -2.25 14.94
C ASN A 13 18.11 -1.90 16.42
N SER A 14 18.48 -0.66 16.75
CA SER A 14 18.79 -0.25 18.11
C SER A 14 17.59 -0.18 19.03
N TYR A 15 16.38 -0.07 18.51
CA TYR A 15 15.13 -0.09 19.27
C TYR A 15 13.98 -0.73 18.50
N THR A 16 12.95 -1.09 19.24
CA THR A 16 11.72 -1.66 18.71
C THR A 16 10.53 -0.81 19.12
N TRP A 17 9.54 -0.78 18.29
CA TRP A 17 8.26 -0.14 18.56
C TRP A 17 7.12 -0.96 17.98
N ARG A 18 5.91 -0.65 18.44
CA ARG A 18 4.67 -1.23 17.95
C ARG A 18 3.81 -0.14 17.36
N CYS A 19 3.04 -0.46 16.35
CA CYS A 19 2.18 0.52 15.69
C CYS A 19 0.74 0.03 15.53
N SER A 20 -0.15 0.97 15.30
CA SER A 20 -1.59 0.68 15.11
C SER A 20 -1.92 -0.02 13.80
N GLN A 21 -0.98 -0.10 12.86
CA GLN A 21 -1.23 -0.73 11.55
C GLN A 21 -1.45 -2.24 11.65
N ASP A 22 -0.84 -2.88 12.63
CA ASP A 22 -1.02 -4.31 12.94
C ASP A 22 -1.68 -4.53 14.30
N ASN A 23 -2.41 -3.53 14.80
CA ASN A 23 -3.01 -3.53 16.14
C ASN A 23 -2.00 -3.80 17.26
N TYR A 24 -0.78 -3.32 17.14
CA TYR A 24 0.30 -3.50 18.11
C TYR A 24 0.70 -4.97 18.32
N ALA A 25 0.45 -5.82 17.31
CA ALA A 25 0.67 -7.27 17.40
C ALA A 25 2.15 -7.66 17.30
N THR A 26 2.96 -6.89 16.55
CA THR A 26 4.36 -7.21 16.30
C THR A 26 5.30 -6.10 16.72
N ASP A 27 6.53 -6.48 17.05
CA ASP A 27 7.63 -5.56 17.31
C ASP A 27 8.33 -5.24 15.99
N HIS A 28 8.46 -3.96 15.70
CA HIS A 28 9.16 -3.46 14.52
C HIS A 28 10.52 -2.89 14.94
N THR A 29 11.60 -3.50 14.47
CA THR A 29 12.96 -2.97 14.71
C THR A 29 13.20 -1.73 13.86
N TYR A 30 13.95 -0.77 14.43
CA TYR A 30 14.27 0.48 13.76
C TYR A 30 15.63 1.04 14.22
N PRO A 31 16.40 1.75 13.38
CA PRO A 31 16.25 1.77 11.92
C PRO A 31 16.73 0.45 11.30
N ARG A 32 16.04 -0.01 10.27
CA ARG A 32 16.49 -1.12 9.43
C ARG A 32 17.43 -0.57 8.35
N THR A 33 18.18 -1.42 7.70
CA THR A 33 19.08 -1.03 6.61
C THR A 33 18.39 -0.34 5.43
N THR A 34 17.08 -0.54 5.29
CA THR A 34 16.24 0.06 4.24
C THR A 34 15.55 1.36 4.66
N ASP A 35 15.65 1.73 5.93
CA ASP A 35 14.98 2.94 6.43
C ASP A 35 15.79 4.20 6.06
N PRO A 36 15.12 5.32 5.73
CA PRO A 36 15.79 6.54 5.24
C PRO A 36 16.82 7.13 6.19
N ILE A 37 16.69 6.86 7.49
CA ILE A 37 17.63 7.38 8.51
C ILE A 37 18.76 6.40 8.86
N HIS A 38 18.83 5.24 8.18
CA HIS A 38 19.91 4.30 8.39
C HIS A 38 21.24 4.92 7.97
N ASN A 39 22.24 4.90 8.88
CA ASN A 39 23.55 5.50 8.68
C ASN A 39 23.56 7.01 8.36
N ILE A 40 22.52 7.73 8.78
CA ILE A 40 22.45 9.18 8.64
C ILE A 40 22.57 9.84 10.01
N GLU A 41 23.35 10.91 10.10
CA GLU A 41 23.38 11.76 11.27
C GLU A 41 22.19 12.73 11.27
N ILE A 42 21.44 12.73 12.35
CA ILE A 42 20.23 13.51 12.53
C ILE A 42 20.47 14.58 13.58
N GLY A 43 20.11 15.80 13.25
CA GLY A 43 20.21 16.92 14.19
C GLY A 43 19.23 16.78 15.37
N ILE A 44 19.74 17.08 16.56
CA ILE A 44 18.92 17.13 17.76
C ILE A 44 18.05 18.38 17.73
N VAL A 45 16.75 18.20 17.95
CA VAL A 45 15.77 19.31 17.98
C VAL A 45 15.71 19.96 19.37
N THR A 46 15.59 19.13 20.42
CA THR A 46 15.57 19.58 21.81
C THR A 46 16.30 18.60 22.71
N THR A 47 16.84 19.10 23.83
CA THR A 47 17.46 18.25 24.87
C THR A 47 16.96 18.65 26.26
N THR A 48 16.93 17.66 27.15
CA THR A 48 16.86 17.83 28.59
C THR A 48 18.10 17.16 29.22
N THR A 49 18.13 17.02 30.54
CA THR A 49 19.23 16.32 31.24
C THR A 49 19.36 14.87 30.78
N ASP A 50 18.23 14.18 30.56
CA ASP A 50 18.16 12.74 30.35
C ASP A 50 17.50 12.33 29.02
N THR A 51 17.00 13.30 28.25
CA THR A 51 16.32 13.04 26.99
C THR A 51 16.76 13.97 25.88
N PHE A 52 16.66 13.51 24.65
CA PHE A 52 16.75 14.34 23.47
C PHE A 52 15.68 13.96 22.46
N THR A 53 15.28 14.93 21.65
CA THR A 53 14.29 14.73 20.58
C THR A 53 14.96 14.94 19.24
N MET A 54 14.73 14.04 18.31
CA MET A 54 15.16 14.16 16.93
C MET A 54 13.98 13.91 15.98
N ASN A 55 14.05 14.45 14.80
CA ASN A 55 13.06 14.19 13.75
C ASN A 55 13.54 13.00 12.91
N VAL A 56 12.93 11.85 13.10
CA VAL A 56 13.21 10.61 12.34
C VAL A 56 12.35 10.48 11.07
N GLY A 57 11.61 11.51 10.73
CA GLY A 57 10.65 11.51 9.62
C GLY A 57 9.23 11.16 10.09
N ILE A 58 8.31 11.29 9.16
CA ILE A 58 6.90 10.98 9.37
C ILE A 58 6.60 9.66 8.68
N THR A 59 6.03 8.70 9.38
CA THR A 59 5.41 7.54 8.73
C THR A 59 4.02 7.98 8.24
N SER A 60 3.95 8.45 7.02
CA SER A 60 2.71 8.98 6.45
C SER A 60 1.83 7.88 5.82
N ARG A 61 1.68 6.73 6.48
CA ARG A 61 0.64 5.78 6.07
C ARG A 61 -0.67 6.10 6.81
N VAL A 62 -1.34 7.12 6.35
CA VAL A 62 -2.72 7.36 6.74
C VAL A 62 -3.59 6.31 6.05
N LYS A 63 -4.45 5.65 6.81
CA LYS A 63 -5.45 4.73 6.27
C LYS A 63 -6.72 5.49 5.95
N TYR A 64 -7.28 5.23 4.79
CA TYR A 64 -8.57 5.76 4.36
C TYR A 64 -9.54 4.60 4.14
N ASN A 65 -10.78 4.77 4.60
CA ASN A 65 -11.83 3.82 4.30
C ASN A 65 -12.29 4.01 2.85
N VAL A 66 -12.35 2.92 2.11
CA VAL A 66 -12.89 2.90 0.75
C VAL A 66 -14.37 2.59 0.82
N THR A 67 -15.20 3.50 0.32
CA THR A 67 -16.68 3.36 0.28
C THR A 67 -17.17 2.79 -1.04
N ASN A 68 -16.38 2.94 -2.11
CA ASN A 68 -16.68 2.38 -3.41
C ASN A 68 -15.37 2.08 -4.17
N ALA A 69 -15.38 1.03 -4.97
CA ALA A 69 -14.29 0.70 -5.87
C ALA A 69 -14.84 0.25 -7.23
N THR A 70 -14.24 0.73 -8.30
CA THR A 70 -14.52 0.29 -9.68
C THR A 70 -13.24 -0.18 -10.33
N TYR A 71 -13.35 -1.14 -11.23
CA TYR A 71 -12.22 -1.68 -11.97
C TYR A 71 -12.56 -1.82 -13.45
N ASP A 72 -11.70 -1.30 -14.32
CA ASP A 72 -11.78 -1.49 -15.76
C ASP A 72 -10.74 -2.55 -16.17
N ALA A 73 -11.23 -3.71 -16.59
CA ALA A 73 -10.41 -4.85 -16.98
C ALA A 73 -9.58 -4.60 -18.26
N ASN A 74 -9.99 -3.68 -19.12
CA ASN A 74 -9.28 -3.39 -20.38
C ASN A 74 -8.06 -2.50 -20.14
N SER A 75 -8.18 -1.54 -19.24
CA SER A 75 -7.11 -0.58 -18.93
C SER A 75 -6.29 -0.98 -17.69
N GLY A 76 -6.81 -1.87 -16.85
CA GLY A 76 -6.22 -2.21 -15.55
C GLY A 76 -6.38 -1.12 -14.50
N LEU A 77 -7.22 -0.12 -14.74
CA LEU A 77 -7.42 0.98 -13.82
C LEU A 77 -8.46 0.65 -12.77
N ALA A 78 -8.09 0.83 -11.52
CA ALA A 78 -9.00 0.75 -10.38
C ALA A 78 -9.16 2.14 -9.79
N THR A 79 -10.41 2.57 -9.58
CA THR A 79 -10.75 3.83 -8.92
C THR A 79 -11.40 3.54 -7.58
N PHE A 80 -10.83 4.11 -6.53
CA PHE A 80 -11.27 3.97 -5.15
C PHE A 80 -11.84 5.30 -4.67
N THR A 81 -13.03 5.27 -4.08
CA THR A 81 -13.65 6.43 -3.45
C THR A 81 -13.48 6.30 -1.93
N THR A 82 -12.91 7.31 -1.30
CA THR A 82 -12.73 7.38 0.15
C THR A 82 -13.87 8.13 0.83
N ASP A 83 -14.16 7.78 2.08
CA ASP A 83 -15.18 8.44 2.91
C ASP A 83 -14.84 9.90 3.22
N THR A 84 -13.56 10.22 3.26
CA THR A 84 -13.03 11.57 3.56
C THR A 84 -12.03 11.99 2.50
N ALA A 85 -11.79 13.29 2.39
CA ALA A 85 -10.77 13.82 1.49
C ALA A 85 -9.38 13.29 1.89
N HIS A 86 -8.67 12.69 0.94
CA HIS A 86 -7.41 12.01 1.21
C HIS A 86 -6.16 12.89 1.05
N GLY A 87 -6.25 14.01 0.39
CA GLY A 87 -5.11 14.93 0.20
C GLY A 87 -3.94 14.36 -0.60
N GLN A 88 -4.10 13.18 -1.22
CA GLN A 88 -3.04 12.55 -2.02
C GLN A 88 -2.90 13.23 -3.38
N THR A 89 -1.72 13.05 -3.99
CA THR A 89 -1.40 13.53 -5.32
C THR A 89 -0.95 12.37 -6.21
N THR A 90 -0.78 12.60 -7.49
CA THR A 90 -0.26 11.57 -8.41
C THR A 90 1.20 11.21 -8.13
N THR A 91 1.91 12.00 -7.33
CA THR A 91 3.30 11.75 -6.93
C THR A 91 3.41 11.07 -5.56
N THR A 92 2.30 10.92 -4.84
CA THR A 92 2.27 10.24 -3.53
C THR A 92 2.01 8.76 -3.75
N ALA A 93 2.93 7.92 -3.29
CA ALA A 93 2.73 6.47 -3.35
C ALA A 93 1.61 6.01 -2.41
N VAL A 94 0.74 5.15 -2.91
CA VAL A 94 -0.33 4.50 -2.16
C VAL A 94 -0.13 2.99 -2.17
N GLY A 95 -0.57 2.31 -1.13
CA GLY A 95 -0.56 0.86 -1.04
C GLY A 95 -1.96 0.33 -0.75
N LEU A 96 -2.28 -0.83 -1.29
CA LEU A 96 -3.51 -1.54 -0.98
C LEU A 96 -3.26 -2.52 0.18
N VAL A 97 -4.11 -2.44 1.20
CA VAL A 97 -4.09 -3.40 2.31
C VAL A 97 -4.60 -4.75 1.80
N THR A 98 -3.97 -5.84 2.22
CA THR A 98 -4.38 -7.21 1.83
C THR A 98 -5.87 -7.42 2.11
N ASN A 99 -6.59 -7.95 1.11
CA ASN A 99 -8.03 -8.19 1.18
C ASN A 99 -8.86 -6.95 1.58
N ALA A 100 -8.41 -5.77 1.18
CA ALA A 100 -9.03 -4.50 1.58
C ALA A 100 -10.44 -4.33 1.03
N PHE A 101 -10.75 -4.95 -0.08
CA PHE A 101 -12.07 -4.90 -0.70
C PHE A 101 -12.40 -6.21 -1.39
N VAL A 102 -13.67 -6.37 -1.68
CA VAL A 102 -14.22 -7.57 -2.29
C VAL A 102 -15.04 -7.15 -3.49
N PHE A 103 -14.89 -7.84 -4.60
CA PHE A 103 -15.74 -7.66 -5.77
C PHE A 103 -16.22 -9.01 -6.32
N SER A 104 -17.34 -8.97 -6.97
CA SER A 104 -17.85 -10.04 -7.80
C SER A 104 -17.54 -9.74 -9.27
N CYS A 105 -17.43 -10.74 -10.12
CA CYS A 105 -17.12 -10.56 -11.52
C CYS A 105 -18.06 -11.33 -12.45
N ALA A 106 -18.15 -10.88 -13.70
CA ALA A 106 -19.01 -11.48 -14.71
C ALA A 106 -18.54 -12.90 -15.13
N MET A 107 -17.34 -13.28 -14.77
CA MET A 107 -16.75 -14.58 -15.15
C MET A 107 -17.46 -15.77 -14.53
N ASP A 108 -17.97 -15.60 -13.32
CA ASP A 108 -18.76 -16.61 -12.60
C ASP A 108 -20.20 -16.16 -12.42
N GLN A 109 -20.66 -15.23 -13.28
CA GLN A 109 -22.02 -14.67 -13.24
C GLN A 109 -22.32 -13.99 -11.89
N TYR A 110 -21.30 -13.39 -11.27
CA TYR A 110 -21.38 -12.72 -9.97
C TYR A 110 -21.74 -13.69 -8.82
N ALA A 111 -21.42 -14.97 -8.97
CA ALA A 111 -21.78 -16.01 -7.99
C ALA A 111 -20.85 -16.03 -6.77
N SER A 112 -19.63 -15.57 -6.91
CA SER A 112 -18.66 -15.57 -5.81
C SER A 112 -18.03 -14.20 -5.56
N GLU A 113 -17.51 -14.05 -4.35
CA GLU A 113 -16.80 -12.86 -3.91
C GLU A 113 -15.28 -13.11 -4.00
N HIS A 114 -14.57 -12.13 -4.56
CA HIS A 114 -13.14 -12.19 -4.77
C HIS A 114 -12.45 -11.09 -3.94
N PRO A 115 -11.75 -11.44 -2.85
CA PRO A 115 -10.99 -10.46 -2.09
C PRO A 115 -9.76 -9.98 -2.88
N TYR A 116 -9.42 -8.69 -2.76
CA TYR A 116 -8.28 -8.08 -3.42
C TYR A 116 -7.63 -6.99 -2.56
N PRO A 117 -6.30 -6.77 -2.65
CA PRO A 117 -5.34 -7.70 -3.24
C PRO A 117 -5.09 -8.92 -2.33
N ARG A 118 -4.97 -10.09 -2.91
CA ARG A 118 -4.48 -11.29 -2.22
C ARG A 118 -2.95 -11.25 -2.18
N THR A 119 -2.34 -12.07 -1.37
CA THR A 119 -0.87 -12.14 -1.23
C THR A 119 -0.14 -12.48 -2.54
N THR A 120 -0.84 -13.10 -3.49
CA THR A 120 -0.33 -13.47 -4.81
C THR A 120 -0.58 -12.43 -5.90
N ASP A 121 -1.37 -11.40 -5.61
CA ASP A 121 -1.70 -10.38 -6.60
C ASP A 121 -0.56 -9.36 -6.76
N PRO A 122 -0.30 -8.86 -7.98
CA PRO A 122 0.80 -7.94 -8.25
C PRO A 122 0.75 -6.64 -7.44
N ALA A 123 -0.44 -6.20 -7.06
CA ALA A 123 -0.63 -4.99 -6.27
C ALA A 123 -0.43 -5.19 -4.74
N HIS A 124 -0.19 -6.44 -4.30
CA HIS A 124 0.04 -6.73 -2.89
C HIS A 124 1.40 -6.20 -2.42
N ASN A 125 1.40 -5.46 -1.32
CA ASN A 125 2.60 -4.85 -0.73
C ASN A 125 3.44 -3.99 -1.71
N THR A 126 2.81 -3.49 -2.77
CA THR A 126 3.46 -2.67 -3.79
C THR A 126 3.11 -1.20 -3.58
N SER A 127 4.11 -0.33 -3.72
CA SER A 127 3.88 1.11 -3.79
C SER A 127 3.39 1.47 -5.20
N LEU A 128 2.15 1.91 -5.29
CA LEU A 128 1.49 2.29 -6.53
C LEU A 128 1.35 3.81 -6.58
N TYR A 129 1.56 4.38 -7.76
CA TYR A 129 1.38 5.82 -7.96
C TYR A 129 0.05 6.06 -8.67
N PRO A 130 -0.80 6.96 -8.14
CA PRO A 130 -2.06 7.29 -8.79
C PRO A 130 -1.85 7.86 -10.19
N THR A 131 -2.68 7.42 -11.12
CA THR A 131 -2.76 7.99 -12.48
C THR A 131 -3.68 9.21 -12.53
N ALA A 132 -4.65 9.26 -11.61
CA ALA A 132 -5.54 10.40 -11.40
C ALA A 132 -5.99 10.47 -9.94
N VAL A 133 -6.23 11.68 -9.47
CA VAL A 133 -6.77 11.96 -8.13
C VAL A 133 -7.80 13.09 -8.20
N THR A 134 -8.81 13.00 -7.33
CA THR A 134 -9.71 14.11 -6.98
C THR A 134 -9.70 14.25 -5.46
N SER A 135 -10.59 15.04 -4.88
CA SER A 135 -10.67 15.16 -3.42
C SER A 135 -10.83 13.80 -2.71
N ASN A 136 -11.71 12.94 -3.26
CA ASN A 136 -12.08 11.67 -2.63
C ASN A 136 -11.80 10.44 -3.50
N ASN A 137 -11.35 10.60 -4.75
CA ASN A 137 -11.07 9.47 -5.63
C ASN A 137 -9.58 9.35 -5.91
N ILE A 138 -9.10 8.11 -5.87
CA ILE A 138 -7.75 7.73 -6.28
C ILE A 138 -7.89 6.68 -7.37
N THR A 139 -7.32 6.94 -8.55
CA THR A 139 -7.24 5.96 -9.64
C THR A 139 -5.80 5.47 -9.76
N ILE A 140 -5.63 4.16 -9.72
CA ILE A 140 -4.32 3.50 -9.85
C ILE A 140 -4.39 2.39 -10.89
N ASN A 141 -3.26 2.07 -11.50
CA ASN A 141 -3.15 0.91 -12.37
C ASN A 141 -2.76 -0.31 -11.52
N VAL A 142 -3.65 -1.28 -11.43
CA VAL A 142 -3.45 -2.54 -10.71
C VAL A 142 -3.18 -3.73 -11.63
N GLY A 143 -3.05 -3.47 -12.92
CA GLY A 143 -2.86 -4.45 -13.97
C GLY A 143 -4.16 -4.83 -14.68
N VAL A 144 -4.05 -5.25 -15.92
CA VAL A 144 -5.17 -5.74 -16.73
C VAL A 144 -5.50 -7.17 -16.37
N SER A 145 -6.77 -7.53 -16.44
CA SER A 145 -7.18 -8.93 -16.37
C SER A 145 -6.81 -9.62 -17.67
N THR A 146 -5.84 -10.52 -17.64
CA THR A 146 -5.32 -11.25 -18.83
C THR A 146 -6.22 -12.43 -19.19
N ARG A 147 -7.54 -12.22 -19.26
CA ARG A 147 -8.40 -13.22 -19.85
C ARG A 147 -8.44 -13.01 -21.37
N VAL A 148 -7.85 -13.94 -22.12
CA VAL A 148 -8.04 -14.01 -23.57
C VAL A 148 -9.31 -14.80 -23.81
N GLU A 149 -10.31 -14.20 -24.45
CA GLU A 149 -11.48 -14.89 -24.93
C GLU A 149 -11.22 -15.36 -26.37
N TYR A 150 -11.38 -16.65 -26.57
CA TYR A 150 -11.30 -17.23 -27.92
C TYR A 150 -12.69 -17.50 -28.43
N ASN A 151 -13.03 -16.95 -29.59
CA ASN A 151 -14.23 -17.36 -30.33
C ASN A 151 -13.92 -18.69 -31.01
N ILE A 152 -14.60 -19.75 -30.57
CA ILE A 152 -14.52 -21.06 -31.20
C ILE A 152 -15.61 -21.09 -32.27
N ASN A 153 -15.20 -21.01 -33.52
CA ASN A 153 -16.14 -21.06 -34.67
C ASN A 153 -16.49 -22.48 -35.08
N HIS A 154 -15.69 -23.46 -34.68
CA HIS A 154 -15.89 -24.86 -35.00
C HIS A 154 -15.28 -25.76 -33.92
N ALA A 155 -15.94 -26.82 -33.58
CA ALA A 155 -15.44 -27.86 -32.68
C ALA A 155 -15.86 -29.23 -33.23
N ASP A 156 -14.88 -30.16 -33.39
CA ASP A 156 -15.14 -31.53 -33.77
C ASP A 156 -15.24 -32.38 -32.50
N TYR A 157 -16.27 -33.19 -32.43
CA TYR A 157 -16.47 -34.17 -31.38
C TYR A 157 -16.17 -35.56 -31.94
N ASN A 158 -15.31 -36.33 -31.27
CA ASN A 158 -15.01 -37.71 -31.64
C ASN A 158 -15.56 -38.64 -30.55
N GLU A 159 -16.58 -39.42 -30.90
CA GLU A 159 -17.22 -40.38 -30.01
C GLU A 159 -16.38 -41.68 -29.79
N SER A 160 -15.24 -41.79 -30.45
CA SER A 160 -14.47 -43.07 -30.53
C SER A 160 -13.31 -43.14 -29.54
N ILE A 161 -13.30 -42.33 -28.45
CA ILE A 161 -12.29 -42.41 -27.41
C ILE A 161 -12.95 -42.78 -26.07
#